data_015fc0e9d5ace73ba1c6460d29c4b63a
#
_entry.id   015fc0e9d5ace73ba1c6460d29c4b63a
#
_cell.length_a   1.000
_cell.length_b   1.000
_cell.length_c   1.000
_cell.angle_alpha   90.00
_cell.angle_beta   90.00
_cell.angle_gamma   90.00
#
_symmetry.space_group_name_H-M   'P 1'
#
loop_
_entity.id
_entity.type
_entity.pdbx_description
1 polymer ?
#
loop_
_entity_poly.entity_id
_entity_poly.type
_entity_poly.pdbx_seq_one_letter_code
_entity_poly.pdbx_strand_id
1 'polypeptide(L)'
;MQHTISVLMNNHFGVLSRVSGLFSGRGFNIESLNVAETSDPNISRMTIVTIGDDAKIEQITKQLNKLVDVIKVLDLTHENFVDRELVLIKMNAEARVREEMLRIVDLFRAKVVDVSPSTYTIEIT
;
A
#
# COMPACT_ATOMS: atom_id res chain seq x y z
N MET A 1 -13.38 -3.83 -11.20
CA MET A 1 -12.14 -3.15 -11.62
C MET A 1 -11.39 -2.66 -10.41
N GLN A 2 -10.09 -2.81 -10.41
CA GLN A 2 -9.23 -2.32 -9.34
C GLN A 2 -8.97 -0.82 -9.49
N HIS A 3 -9.09 -0.08 -8.40
CA HIS A 3 -8.82 1.35 -8.36
C HIS A 3 -7.72 1.67 -7.34
N THR A 4 -6.84 2.58 -7.73
CA THR A 4 -5.80 3.13 -6.86
C THR A 4 -6.15 4.59 -6.55
N ILE A 5 -6.41 4.86 -5.28
CA ILE A 5 -6.89 6.17 -4.84
C ILE A 5 -5.84 6.79 -3.91
N SER A 6 -5.47 8.03 -4.20
CA SER A 6 -4.57 8.82 -3.34
C SER A 6 -5.40 9.82 -2.56
N VAL A 7 -5.24 9.82 -1.24
CA VAL A 7 -5.92 10.75 -0.34
C VAL A 7 -4.88 11.57 0.42
N LEU A 8 -4.90 12.87 0.24
CA LEU A 8 -4.15 13.80 1.10
C LEU A 8 -5.05 14.23 2.24
N MET A 9 -4.55 14.14 3.46
CA MET A 9 -5.32 14.41 4.66
C MET A 9 -4.47 15.06 5.74
N ASN A 10 -5.12 15.75 6.66
CA ASN A 10 -4.45 16.24 7.85
C ASN A 10 -3.91 15.07 8.67
N ASN A 11 -2.68 15.20 9.15
CA ASN A 11 -2.04 14.19 9.97
C ASN A 11 -2.50 14.32 11.43
N HIS A 12 -3.78 14.01 11.67
CA HIS A 12 -4.40 14.06 13.00
C HIS A 12 -4.75 12.65 13.47
N PHE A 13 -4.81 12.51 14.79
CA PHE A 13 -5.26 11.27 15.42
C PHE A 13 -6.69 10.94 14.96
N GLY A 14 -6.91 9.69 14.57
CA GLY A 14 -8.23 9.18 14.18
C GLY A 14 -8.65 9.41 12.74
N VAL A 15 -7.90 10.16 11.92
CA VAL A 15 -8.27 10.40 10.52
C VAL A 15 -8.24 9.10 9.71
N LEU A 16 -7.21 8.28 9.90
CA LEU A 16 -7.11 6.96 9.26
C LEU A 16 -8.35 6.11 9.57
N SER A 17 -8.78 6.09 10.81
CA SER A 17 -9.95 5.32 11.25
C SER A 17 -11.23 5.80 10.57
N ARG A 18 -11.41 7.12 10.42
CA ARG A 18 -12.57 7.67 9.74
C ARG A 18 -12.60 7.35 8.25
N VAL A 19 -11.45 7.45 7.58
CA VAL A 19 -11.34 7.14 6.16
C VAL A 19 -11.59 5.66 5.92
N SER A 20 -10.92 4.78 6.66
CA SER A 20 -11.12 3.33 6.51
C SER A 20 -12.53 2.89 6.88
N GLY A 21 -13.12 3.50 7.90
CA GLY A 21 -14.51 3.24 8.31
C GLY A 21 -15.52 3.60 7.24
N LEU A 22 -15.23 4.63 6.46
CA LEU A 22 -16.10 5.04 5.35
C LEU A 22 -16.14 3.98 4.24
N PHE A 23 -15.00 3.36 3.92
CA PHE A 23 -14.97 2.23 2.99
C PHE A 23 -15.73 1.03 3.52
N SER A 24 -15.48 0.65 4.77
CA SER A 24 -16.16 -0.49 5.41
C SER A 24 -17.66 -0.29 5.50
N GLY A 25 -18.10 0.90 5.89
CA GLY A 25 -19.52 1.22 6.04
C GLY A 25 -20.30 1.21 4.73
N ARG A 26 -19.62 1.28 3.61
CA ARG A 26 -20.23 1.26 2.27
C ARG A 26 -20.00 -0.05 1.51
N GLY A 27 -19.48 -1.05 2.19
CA GLY A 27 -19.28 -2.37 1.62
C GLY A 27 -18.09 -2.49 0.67
N PHE A 28 -17.15 -1.53 0.69
CA PHE A 28 -15.90 -1.64 -0.05
C PHE A 28 -14.86 -2.36 0.75
N ASN A 29 -14.17 -3.31 0.12
CA ASN A 29 -13.01 -3.94 0.70
C ASN A 29 -11.75 -3.19 0.31
N ILE A 30 -10.88 -2.93 1.29
CA ILE A 30 -9.56 -2.33 1.03
C ILE A 30 -8.58 -3.48 0.77
N GLU A 31 -8.10 -3.58 -0.47
CA GLU A 31 -7.13 -4.60 -0.87
C GLU A 31 -5.74 -4.30 -0.31
N SER A 32 -5.34 -3.04 -0.35
CA SER A 32 -4.09 -2.60 0.26
C SER A 32 -4.21 -1.16 0.72
N LEU A 33 -3.40 -0.81 1.71
CA LEU A 33 -3.42 0.50 2.34
C LEU A 33 -2.00 0.88 2.77
N ASN A 34 -1.58 2.05 2.39
CA ASN A 34 -0.34 2.63 2.87
C ASN A 34 -0.58 4.07 3.28
N VAL A 35 -0.07 4.45 4.44
CA VAL A 35 -0.18 5.82 4.97
C VAL A 35 1.19 6.27 5.45
N ALA A 36 1.59 7.46 5.06
CA ALA A 36 2.82 8.07 5.53
C ALA A 36 2.71 9.59 5.50
N GLU A 37 3.51 10.23 6.34
CA GLU A 37 3.67 11.67 6.28
C GLU A 37 4.25 12.09 4.93
N THR A 38 3.86 13.26 4.46
CA THR A 38 4.47 13.91 3.31
C THR A 38 5.70 14.72 3.76
N SER A 39 6.26 15.53 2.88
CA SER A 39 7.31 16.48 3.27
C SER A 39 6.83 17.49 4.31
N ASP A 40 5.52 17.71 4.41
CA ASP A 40 4.89 18.48 5.48
C ASP A 40 4.39 17.50 6.57
N PRO A 41 4.95 17.56 7.80
CA PRO A 41 4.55 16.63 8.86
C PRO A 41 3.08 16.76 9.30
N ASN A 42 2.41 17.84 8.94
CA ASN A 42 0.99 18.04 9.24
C ASN A 42 0.06 17.40 8.21
N ILE A 43 0.62 16.87 7.12
CA ILE A 43 -0.12 16.28 6.01
C ILE A 43 0.38 14.86 5.77
N SER A 44 -0.55 13.92 5.70
CA SER A 44 -0.28 12.52 5.34
C SER A 44 -0.88 12.20 3.99
N ARG A 45 -0.24 11.27 3.29
CA ARG A 45 -0.79 10.65 2.08
C ARG A 45 -1.20 9.22 2.38
N MET A 46 -2.40 8.87 2.01
CA MET A 46 -2.90 7.51 2.04
C MET A 46 -3.08 7.02 0.61
N THR A 47 -2.52 5.86 0.31
CA THR A 47 -2.73 5.18 -0.96
C THR A 47 -3.58 3.96 -0.71
N ILE A 48 -4.76 3.91 -1.31
CA ILE A 48 -5.74 2.85 -1.12
C ILE A 48 -5.96 2.14 -2.44
N VAL A 49 -5.90 0.81 -2.41
CA VAL A 49 -6.32 -0.04 -3.53
C VAL A 49 -7.62 -0.74 -3.13
N THR A 50 -8.64 -0.58 -3.94
CA THR A 50 -9.95 -1.17 -3.73
C THR A 50 -10.55 -1.64 -5.05
N ILE A 51 -11.54 -2.51 -4.98
CA ILE A 51 -12.26 -3.03 -6.15
C ILE A 51 -13.68 -2.50 -6.14
N GLY A 52 -14.13 -2.00 -7.27
CA GLY A 52 -15.49 -1.52 -7.45
C GLY A 52 -15.73 -1.04 -8.87
N ASP A 53 -16.99 -0.76 -9.21
CA ASP A 53 -17.30 -0.11 -10.47
C ASP A 53 -17.08 1.41 -10.39
N ASP A 54 -17.03 2.07 -11.52
CA ASP A 54 -16.73 3.51 -11.59
C ASP A 54 -17.77 4.35 -10.82
N ALA A 55 -19.04 3.96 -10.85
CA ALA A 55 -20.11 4.68 -10.16
C ALA A 55 -19.93 4.61 -8.64
N LYS A 56 -19.58 3.45 -8.10
CA LYS A 56 -19.32 3.26 -6.67
C LYS A 56 -18.08 4.03 -6.22
N ILE A 57 -17.03 4.00 -7.03
CA ILE A 57 -15.78 4.72 -6.72
C ILE A 57 -16.03 6.23 -6.75
N GLU A 58 -16.80 6.73 -7.69
CA GLU A 58 -17.19 8.13 -7.71
C GLU A 58 -17.95 8.52 -6.45
N GLN A 59 -18.88 7.68 -6.01
CA GLN A 59 -19.63 7.90 -4.78
C GLN A 59 -18.73 7.95 -3.55
N ILE A 60 -17.78 7.00 -3.42
CA ILE A 60 -16.86 6.99 -2.27
C ILE A 60 -15.94 8.21 -2.29
N THR A 61 -15.49 8.63 -3.46
CA THR A 61 -14.68 9.84 -3.62
C THR A 61 -15.43 11.09 -3.14
N LYS A 62 -16.69 11.21 -3.51
CA LYS A 62 -17.54 12.30 -3.03
C LYS A 62 -17.70 12.29 -1.50
N GLN A 63 -17.88 11.12 -0.91
CA GLN A 63 -18.00 10.98 0.54
C GLN A 63 -16.68 11.33 1.25
N LEU A 64 -15.54 10.92 0.69
CA LEU A 64 -14.22 11.27 1.23
C LEU A 64 -14.02 12.80 1.25
N ASN A 65 -14.41 13.47 0.18
CA ASN A 65 -14.28 14.93 0.08
C ASN A 65 -15.13 15.69 1.09
N LYS A 66 -16.13 15.05 1.70
CA LYS A 66 -16.96 15.65 2.75
C LYS A 66 -16.30 15.62 4.13
N LEU A 67 -15.27 14.79 4.31
CA LEU A 67 -14.55 14.72 5.58
C LEU A 67 -13.69 15.97 5.76
N VAL A 68 -13.81 16.60 6.91
CA VAL A 68 -13.08 17.86 7.24
C VAL A 68 -11.57 17.69 7.12
N ASP A 69 -11.04 16.53 7.51
CA ASP A 69 -9.61 16.27 7.52
C ASP A 69 -9.05 15.84 6.16
N VAL A 70 -9.90 15.62 5.17
CA VAL A 70 -9.46 15.26 3.81
C VAL A 70 -9.22 16.53 3.01
N ILE A 71 -8.00 16.67 2.48
CA ILE A 71 -7.56 17.82 1.71
C ILE A 71 -7.84 17.61 0.23
N LYS A 72 -7.48 16.43 -0.30
CA LYS A 72 -7.61 16.12 -1.72
C LYS A 72 -7.71 14.62 -1.94
N VAL A 73 -8.58 14.23 -2.87
CA VAL A 73 -8.74 12.83 -3.31
C VAL A 73 -8.48 12.76 -4.82
N LEU A 74 -7.64 11.83 -5.22
CA LEU A 74 -7.35 11.56 -6.63
C LEU A 74 -7.53 10.07 -6.91
N ASP A 75 -8.35 9.73 -7.90
CA ASP A 75 -8.39 8.39 -8.47
C ASP A 75 -7.35 8.34 -9.59
N LEU A 76 -6.27 7.61 -9.36
CA LEU A 76 -5.14 7.51 -10.28
C LEU A 76 -5.33 6.44 -11.36
N THR A 77 -6.39 5.66 -11.29
CA THR A 77 -6.57 4.43 -12.07
C THR A 77 -6.45 4.63 -13.58
N HIS A 78 -6.96 5.76 -14.09
CA HIS A 78 -6.96 6.07 -15.52
C HIS A 78 -5.83 7.02 -15.93
N GLU A 79 -4.92 7.32 -15.02
CA GLU A 79 -3.77 8.18 -15.27
C GLU A 79 -2.48 7.36 -15.35
N ASN A 80 -1.47 7.92 -15.96
CA ASN A 80 -0.13 7.33 -15.94
C ASN A 80 0.49 7.59 -14.57
N PHE A 81 0.64 6.54 -13.79
CA PHE A 81 1.29 6.64 -12.49
C PHE A 81 2.30 5.51 -12.31
N VAL A 82 3.23 5.74 -11.41
CA VAL A 82 4.23 4.73 -11.02
C VAL A 82 3.88 4.25 -9.62
N ASP A 83 3.73 2.94 -9.49
CA ASP A 83 3.58 2.32 -8.18
C ASP A 83 4.68 1.30 -7.95
N ARG A 84 5.02 1.10 -6.70
CA ARG A 84 5.96 0.08 -6.25
C ARG A 84 5.49 -0.49 -4.92
N GLU A 85 5.70 -1.78 -4.79
CA GLU A 85 5.42 -2.51 -3.56
C GLU A 85 6.72 -3.14 -3.08
N LEU A 86 7.02 -2.99 -1.80
CA LEU A 86 8.16 -3.63 -1.18
C LEU A 86 7.67 -4.80 -0.35
N VAL A 87 8.25 -5.97 -0.58
CA VAL A 87 7.90 -7.22 0.12
C VAL A 87 9.11 -7.77 0.83
N LEU A 88 8.92 -8.18 2.08
CA LEU A 88 9.89 -8.93 2.84
C LEU A 88 9.43 -10.37 2.94
N ILE A 89 10.27 -11.31 2.51
CA ILE A 89 9.97 -12.74 2.53
C ILE A 89 11.01 -13.46 3.37
N LYS A 90 10.57 -14.10 4.43
CA LYS A 90 11.42 -14.94 5.26
C LYS A 90 11.30 -16.39 4.78
N MET A 91 12.43 -16.99 4.45
CA MET A 91 12.49 -18.33 3.87
C MET A 91 13.39 -19.24 4.70
N ASN A 92 13.08 -20.54 4.70
CA ASN A 92 13.98 -21.54 5.20
C ASN A 92 15.18 -21.64 4.25
N ALA A 93 16.38 -21.52 4.78
CA ALA A 93 17.62 -21.50 4.01
C ALA A 93 18.65 -22.43 4.66
N GLU A 94 18.38 -23.71 4.64
CA GLU A 94 19.36 -24.72 5.08
C GLU A 94 20.60 -24.69 4.17
N ALA A 95 21.73 -25.06 4.73
CA ALA A 95 23.02 -24.99 4.03
C ALA A 95 23.01 -25.61 2.63
N ARG A 96 22.27 -26.71 2.46
CA ARG A 96 22.18 -27.44 1.18
C ARG A 96 21.50 -26.69 0.05
N VAL A 97 20.64 -25.70 0.37
CA VAL A 97 19.85 -24.96 -0.63
C VAL A 97 20.26 -23.49 -0.76
N ARG A 98 21.20 -23.02 0.06
CA ARG A 98 21.59 -21.61 0.10
C ARG A 98 22.12 -21.08 -1.22
N GLU A 99 22.97 -21.83 -1.91
CA GLU A 99 23.50 -21.43 -3.21
C GLU A 99 22.41 -21.23 -4.24
N GLU A 100 21.47 -22.17 -4.31
CA GLU A 100 20.34 -22.10 -5.22
C GLU A 100 19.43 -20.91 -4.89
N MET A 101 19.16 -20.68 -3.61
CA MET A 101 18.37 -19.56 -3.17
C MET A 101 19.01 -18.22 -3.54
N LEU A 102 20.33 -18.10 -3.38
CA LEU A 102 21.06 -16.89 -3.75
C LEU A 102 21.00 -16.62 -5.26
N ARG A 103 21.03 -17.66 -6.09
CA ARG A 103 20.85 -17.52 -7.53
C ARG A 103 19.46 -17.00 -7.89
N ILE A 104 18.43 -17.50 -7.22
CA ILE A 104 17.05 -17.04 -7.43
C ILE A 104 16.89 -15.58 -6.98
N VAL A 105 17.47 -15.23 -5.84
CA VAL A 105 17.48 -13.85 -5.33
C VAL A 105 18.10 -12.91 -6.36
N ASP A 106 19.25 -13.27 -6.94
CA ASP A 106 19.92 -12.47 -7.97
C ASP A 106 19.07 -12.35 -9.24
N LEU A 107 18.45 -13.48 -9.66
CA LEU A 107 17.61 -13.50 -10.86
C LEU A 107 16.46 -12.47 -10.78
N PHE A 108 15.83 -12.35 -9.62
CA PHE A 108 14.74 -11.41 -9.40
C PHE A 108 15.22 -10.04 -8.92
N ARG A 109 16.52 -9.81 -8.84
CA ARG A 109 17.11 -8.59 -8.33
C ARG A 109 16.65 -8.24 -6.91
N ALA A 110 16.39 -9.27 -6.12
CA ALA A 110 16.08 -9.14 -4.71
C ALA A 110 17.38 -8.98 -3.90
N LYS A 111 17.23 -8.65 -2.62
CA LYS A 111 18.36 -8.49 -1.71
C LYS A 111 18.14 -9.32 -0.46
N VAL A 112 19.21 -9.95 0.03
CA VAL A 112 19.19 -10.58 1.36
C VAL A 112 19.41 -9.47 2.40
N VAL A 113 18.45 -9.28 3.30
CA VAL A 113 18.50 -8.23 4.32
C VAL A 113 18.68 -8.77 5.73
N ASP A 114 18.46 -10.06 5.94
CA ASP A 114 18.70 -10.73 7.21
C ASP A 114 19.11 -12.19 6.98
N VAL A 115 20.05 -12.68 7.78
CA VAL A 115 20.58 -14.03 7.70
C VAL A 115 20.62 -14.64 9.10
N SER A 116 20.08 -15.85 9.21
CA SER A 116 20.26 -16.68 10.39
C SER A 116 20.85 -18.04 9.97
N PRO A 117 21.22 -18.94 10.92
CA PRO A 117 21.74 -20.26 10.56
C PRO A 117 20.81 -21.09 9.70
N SER A 118 19.51 -20.88 9.75
CA SER A 118 18.50 -21.67 9.06
C SER A 118 17.56 -20.86 8.16
N THR A 119 17.64 -19.52 8.15
CA THR A 119 16.71 -18.68 7.40
C THR A 119 17.41 -17.52 6.73
N TYR A 120 16.84 -17.08 5.60
CA TYR A 120 17.13 -15.82 4.95
C TYR A 120 15.86 -14.99 4.89
N THR A 121 15.99 -13.68 5.09
CA THR A 121 14.93 -12.73 4.77
C THR A 121 15.38 -11.93 3.56
N ILE A 122 14.55 -11.93 2.53
CA ILE A 122 14.82 -11.18 1.30
C ILE A 122 13.85 -10.02 1.15
N GLU A 123 14.36 -8.97 0.53
CA GLU A 123 13.59 -7.79 0.14
C GLU A 123 13.48 -7.78 -1.37
N ILE A 124 12.27 -7.62 -1.87
CA ILE A 124 12.00 -7.47 -3.31
C ILE A 124 11.01 -6.34 -3.54
N THR A 125 11.24 -5.61 -4.60
CA THR A 125 10.38 -4.50 -5.00
C THR A 125 9.68 -4.79 -6.32
#